data_301cf02c4f92039bdb25cccfa1535c37
#
_entry.id   301cf02c4f92039bdb25cccfa1535c37
#
_cell.length_a   1.000
_cell.length_b   1.000
_cell.length_c   1.000
_cell.angle_alpha   90.00
_cell.angle_beta   90.00
_cell.angle_gamma   90.00
#
_symmetry.space_group_name_H-M   'P 1'
#
loop_
_entity.id
_entity.type
_entity.pdbx_description
1 polymer ?
#
loop_
_entity_poly.entity_id
_entity_poly.type
_entity_poly.pdbx_seq_one_letter_code
_entity_poly.pdbx_strand_id
1 'polypeptide(L)'
;MKDEWDQFALAKGTIFHTIALRQVLIQSFGYTCGYHAILDENNRICAIIPLIIGRNLGWKKAGVSLPFVNYTDIACDSEEAFQYAVNAIIELKAKYKLDYVDLRLKDQSINSPGWSLNLHNHTFVLPLCEDEDKVLSLSNASNRNHVRKVYKNNWFSVSFDQKHIEDFHKVYVRRMKQLGSPAQDIRFFKYFFEYLPEHAHLLTVLDNESGKVVGGMLLLTSPGNAKLYYPYGANLSEYNNKYLNNFMYWEAVRFGIRNGLQQLDLGRSQTGSGTYKYKQQWGAQPEQLKYLLYDGGGKAAGPPDKQSLSFFVEMWKVTPAFITDTVGRKLIKYLLP
;
A
#
# COMPACT_ATOMS: atom_id res chain seq x y z
N MET A 1 0.45 4.34 -27.04
CA MET A 1 0.47 5.10 -25.75
C MET A 1 0.19 4.24 -24.52
N LYS A 2 -0.94 3.50 -24.41
CA LYS A 2 -1.20 2.70 -23.19
C LYS A 2 -0.17 1.58 -23.04
N ASP A 3 0.08 0.81 -24.08
CA ASP A 3 1.02 -0.31 -24.03
C ASP A 3 2.46 0.17 -23.80
N GLU A 4 2.86 1.26 -24.44
CA GLU A 4 4.16 1.90 -24.22
C GLU A 4 4.32 2.41 -22.78
N TRP A 5 3.24 3.01 -22.23
CA TRP A 5 3.21 3.44 -20.82
C TRP A 5 3.42 2.24 -19.89
N ASP A 6 2.61 1.18 -20.03
CA ASP A 6 2.67 0.03 -19.13
C ASP A 6 3.99 -0.75 -19.30
N GLN A 7 4.57 -0.81 -20.50
CA GLN A 7 5.92 -1.35 -20.72
C GLN A 7 6.98 -0.55 -19.94
N PHE A 8 6.96 0.79 -20.06
CA PHE A 8 7.88 1.64 -19.32
C PHE A 8 7.66 1.53 -17.81
N ALA A 9 6.40 1.56 -17.37
CA ALA A 9 6.02 1.44 -15.96
C ALA A 9 6.55 0.16 -15.30
N LEU A 10 6.48 -0.97 -15.99
CA LEU A 10 6.97 -2.25 -15.48
C LEU A 10 8.50 -2.40 -15.61
N ALA A 11 9.12 -1.76 -16.61
CA ALA A 11 10.57 -1.82 -16.80
C ALA A 11 11.35 -0.89 -15.87
N LYS A 12 10.83 0.30 -15.57
CA LYS A 12 11.53 1.36 -14.82
C LYS A 12 10.85 1.73 -13.49
N GLY A 13 9.67 1.20 -13.25
CA GLY A 13 8.90 1.45 -12.03
C GLY A 13 8.39 0.15 -11.41
N THR A 14 7.12 0.15 -11.06
CA THR A 14 6.45 -0.98 -10.40
C THR A 14 5.02 -1.11 -10.92
N ILE A 15 4.30 -2.14 -10.46
CA ILE A 15 2.86 -2.31 -10.72
C ILE A 15 2.05 -1.05 -10.37
N PHE A 16 2.53 -0.23 -9.44
CA PHE A 16 1.86 1.00 -9.01
C PHE A 16 1.87 2.12 -10.06
N HIS A 17 2.76 2.07 -11.06
CA HIS A 17 2.85 3.06 -12.13
C HIS A 17 1.95 2.76 -13.32
N THR A 18 1.32 1.58 -13.35
CA THR A 18 0.52 1.11 -14.50
C THR A 18 -0.80 1.87 -14.64
N ILE A 19 -1.28 1.95 -15.87
CA ILE A 19 -2.63 2.50 -16.16
C ILE A 19 -3.72 1.69 -15.46
N ALA A 20 -3.51 0.40 -15.28
CA ALA A 20 -4.43 -0.47 -14.56
C ALA A 20 -4.65 -0.01 -13.10
N LEU A 21 -3.56 0.27 -12.35
CA LEU A 21 -3.71 0.78 -10.97
C LEU A 21 -4.34 2.18 -10.93
N ARG A 22 -3.99 3.04 -11.89
CA ARG A 22 -4.67 4.33 -12.05
C ARG A 22 -6.19 4.16 -12.16
N GLN A 23 -6.67 3.17 -12.94
CA GLN A 23 -8.11 2.89 -13.07
C GLN A 23 -8.73 2.43 -11.75
N VAL A 24 -8.06 1.57 -11.00
CA VAL A 24 -8.51 1.18 -9.65
C VAL A 24 -8.80 2.41 -8.78
N LEU A 25 -7.89 3.38 -8.74
CA LEU A 25 -8.04 4.57 -7.91
C LEU A 25 -9.14 5.52 -8.42
N ILE A 26 -9.22 5.73 -9.72
CA ILE A 26 -10.24 6.61 -10.32
C ILE A 26 -11.64 6.03 -10.10
N GLN A 27 -11.84 4.76 -10.40
CA GLN A 27 -13.14 4.09 -10.28
C GLN A 27 -13.59 3.96 -8.81
N SER A 28 -12.64 3.78 -7.89
CA SER A 28 -12.95 3.65 -6.48
C SER A 28 -13.32 4.96 -5.81
N PHE A 29 -12.63 6.05 -6.15
CA PHE A 29 -12.69 7.30 -5.39
C PHE A 29 -13.10 8.53 -6.18
N GLY A 30 -13.16 8.44 -7.52
CA GLY A 30 -13.47 9.57 -8.38
C GLY A 30 -12.38 10.66 -8.37
N TYR A 31 -11.13 10.29 -8.16
CA TYR A 31 -10.02 11.23 -8.18
C TYR A 31 -9.76 11.79 -9.58
N THR A 32 -9.30 13.04 -9.64
CA THR A 32 -8.71 13.58 -10.86
C THR A 32 -7.32 12.98 -11.04
N CYS A 33 -7.07 12.44 -12.22
CA CYS A 33 -5.77 11.86 -12.51
C CYS A 33 -4.80 12.92 -13.02
N GLY A 34 -3.65 12.98 -12.37
CA GLY A 34 -2.50 13.75 -12.78
C GLY A 34 -1.31 12.86 -13.20
N TYR A 35 -1.58 11.70 -13.79
CA TYR A 35 -0.51 10.87 -14.39
C TYR A 35 0.06 11.58 -15.60
N HIS A 36 1.35 11.86 -15.58
CA HIS A 36 2.06 12.54 -16.65
C HIS A 36 3.27 11.74 -17.05
N ALA A 37 3.53 11.70 -18.37
CA ALA A 37 4.81 11.23 -18.92
C ALA A 37 5.69 12.42 -19.28
N ILE A 38 6.98 12.28 -19.04
CA ILE A 38 8.02 13.12 -19.64
C ILE A 38 8.52 12.38 -20.87
N LEU A 39 8.65 13.08 -21.96
CA LEU A 39 9.14 12.53 -23.23
C LEU A 39 10.54 13.05 -23.51
N ASP A 40 11.39 12.20 -24.10
CA ASP A 40 12.69 12.55 -24.63
C ASP A 40 12.57 13.30 -25.98
N GLU A 41 13.69 13.71 -26.55
CA GLU A 41 13.75 14.38 -27.86
C GLU A 41 13.19 13.53 -29.03
N ASN A 42 13.12 12.21 -28.84
CA ASN A 42 12.57 11.27 -29.80
C ASN A 42 11.10 10.91 -29.53
N ASN A 43 10.41 11.69 -28.69
CA ASN A 43 9.04 11.43 -28.23
C ASN A 43 8.82 10.08 -27.53
N ARG A 44 9.84 9.50 -26.89
CA ARG A 44 9.72 8.28 -26.07
C ARG A 44 9.60 8.66 -24.60
N ILE A 45 8.85 7.85 -23.86
CA ILE A 45 8.70 8.05 -22.40
C ILE A 45 10.06 7.86 -21.72
N CYS A 46 10.53 8.86 -20.99
CA CYS A 46 11.73 8.81 -20.15
C CYS A 46 11.43 8.95 -18.64
N ALA A 47 10.24 9.45 -18.27
CA ALA A 47 9.76 9.37 -16.89
C ALA A 47 8.23 9.32 -16.81
N ILE A 48 7.72 8.71 -15.71
CA ILE A 48 6.31 8.68 -15.35
C ILE A 48 6.13 9.27 -13.96
N ILE A 49 5.24 10.26 -13.86
CA ILE A 49 4.83 10.91 -12.61
C ILE A 49 3.44 10.39 -12.25
N PRO A 50 3.29 9.49 -11.25
CA PRO A 50 2.00 8.93 -10.85
C PRO A 50 1.30 9.85 -9.83
N LEU A 51 0.84 11.03 -10.24
CA LEU A 51 0.21 12.00 -9.36
C LEU A 51 -1.32 11.86 -9.40
N ILE A 52 -1.94 11.72 -8.25
CA ILE A 52 -3.40 11.77 -8.05
C ILE A 52 -3.77 13.09 -7.40
N ILE A 53 -4.81 13.74 -7.92
CA ILE A 53 -5.30 15.03 -7.43
C ILE A 53 -6.60 14.81 -6.66
N GLY A 54 -6.61 15.24 -5.41
CA GLY A 54 -7.76 15.13 -4.52
C GLY A 54 -7.87 16.30 -3.54
N ARG A 55 -8.88 16.24 -2.66
CA ARG A 55 -8.99 17.13 -1.51
C ARG A 55 -8.81 16.35 -0.23
N ASN A 56 -8.11 16.91 0.74
CA ASN A 56 -8.00 16.32 2.07
C ASN A 56 -9.20 16.72 2.97
N LEU A 57 -9.24 16.22 4.21
CA LEU A 57 -10.29 16.55 5.19
C LEU A 57 -10.36 18.06 5.50
N GLY A 58 -9.27 18.80 5.37
CA GLY A 58 -9.22 20.27 5.50
C GLY A 58 -9.60 21.01 4.20
N TRP A 59 -10.19 20.33 3.23
CA TRP A 59 -10.59 20.85 1.90
C TRP A 59 -9.44 21.40 1.04
N LYS A 60 -8.19 21.23 1.47
CA LYS A 60 -7.02 21.59 0.67
C LYS A 60 -6.90 20.67 -0.53
N LYS A 61 -6.60 21.24 -1.69
CA LYS A 61 -6.39 20.50 -2.93
C LYS A 61 -4.95 20.01 -2.99
N ALA A 62 -4.74 18.72 -3.00
CA ALA A 62 -3.43 18.09 -2.96
C ALA A 62 -3.15 17.24 -4.20
N GLY A 63 -1.88 17.21 -4.62
CA GLY A 63 -1.35 16.20 -5.50
C GLY A 63 -0.57 15.18 -4.68
N VAL A 64 -0.92 13.90 -4.76
CA VAL A 64 -0.27 12.84 -3.98
C VAL A 64 0.28 11.77 -4.91
N SER A 65 1.50 11.34 -4.68
CA SER A 65 2.06 10.19 -5.40
C SER A 65 1.40 8.91 -4.90
N LEU A 66 0.23 8.61 -5.43
CA LEU A 66 -0.65 7.48 -5.16
C LEU A 66 -1.14 7.39 -3.70
N PRO A 67 -2.33 7.96 -3.41
CA PRO A 67 -3.01 7.71 -2.15
C PRO A 67 -3.28 6.20 -1.99
N PHE A 68 -3.24 5.72 -0.74
CA PHE A 68 -3.41 4.30 -0.38
C PHE A 68 -2.29 3.35 -0.82
N VAL A 69 -1.21 3.88 -1.41
CA VAL A 69 0.06 3.18 -1.63
C VAL A 69 1.09 3.73 -0.66
N ASN A 70 1.92 2.85 -0.10
CA ASN A 70 2.86 3.27 0.96
C ASN A 70 3.98 4.16 0.44
N TYR A 71 4.44 3.91 -0.78
CA TYR A 71 5.44 4.69 -1.50
C TYR A 71 5.39 4.38 -2.99
N THR A 72 5.84 5.33 -3.78
CA THR A 72 5.97 5.20 -5.23
C THR A 72 7.03 6.18 -5.69
N ASP A 73 8.21 5.69 -6.01
CA ASP A 73 9.25 6.49 -6.65
C ASP A 73 8.75 6.99 -8.03
N ILE A 74 9.38 8.01 -8.58
CA ILE A 74 9.14 8.43 -9.97
C ILE A 74 9.81 7.39 -10.87
N ALA A 75 9.04 6.71 -11.73
CA ALA A 75 9.64 5.81 -12.71
C ALA A 75 10.39 6.65 -13.75
N CYS A 76 11.69 6.46 -13.87
CA CYS A 76 12.55 7.19 -14.80
C CYS A 76 13.69 6.30 -15.30
N ASP A 77 14.24 6.61 -16.47
CA ASP A 77 15.34 5.88 -17.09
C ASP A 77 16.72 6.49 -16.79
N SER A 78 16.76 7.75 -16.33
CA SER A 78 17.97 8.48 -16.02
C SER A 78 17.76 9.48 -14.89
N GLU A 79 18.86 9.95 -14.28
CA GLU A 79 18.84 11.04 -13.28
C GLU A 79 18.35 12.36 -13.91
N GLU A 80 18.69 12.60 -15.16
CA GLU A 80 18.24 13.79 -15.88
C GLU A 80 16.71 13.78 -16.05
N ALA A 81 16.13 12.64 -16.46
CA ALA A 81 14.68 12.45 -16.56
C ALA A 81 13.98 12.62 -15.20
N PHE A 82 14.64 12.20 -14.10
CA PHE A 82 14.16 12.45 -12.74
C PHE A 82 14.10 13.95 -12.42
N GLN A 83 15.14 14.73 -12.74
CA GLN A 83 15.16 16.17 -12.50
C GLN A 83 14.09 16.90 -13.34
N TYR A 84 13.89 16.50 -14.60
CA TYR A 84 12.77 17.01 -15.42
C TYR A 84 11.42 16.71 -14.80
N ALA A 85 11.23 15.49 -14.27
CA ALA A 85 9.99 15.10 -13.60
C ALA A 85 9.75 15.92 -12.32
N VAL A 86 10.78 16.21 -11.52
CA VAL A 86 10.68 17.06 -10.32
C VAL A 86 10.24 18.48 -10.71
N ASN A 87 10.84 19.07 -11.77
CA ASN A 87 10.46 20.39 -12.27
C ASN A 87 9.02 20.40 -12.78
N ALA A 88 8.62 19.37 -13.55
CA ALA A 88 7.27 19.23 -14.04
C ALA A 88 6.24 19.12 -12.89
N ILE A 89 6.57 18.47 -11.77
CA ILE A 89 5.70 18.42 -10.59
C ILE A 89 5.42 19.81 -10.03
N ILE A 90 6.43 20.69 -10.00
CA ILE A 90 6.29 22.08 -9.56
C ILE A 90 5.34 22.85 -10.50
N GLU A 91 5.49 22.67 -11.81
CA GLU A 91 4.59 23.25 -12.79
C GLU A 91 3.17 22.70 -12.68
N LEU A 92 3.01 21.40 -12.46
CA LEU A 92 1.72 20.75 -12.25
C LEU A 92 1.02 21.30 -11.01
N LYS A 93 1.75 21.61 -9.93
CA LYS A 93 1.17 22.27 -8.76
C LYS A 93 0.53 23.59 -9.15
N ALA A 94 1.19 24.42 -9.94
CA ALA A 94 0.66 25.70 -10.41
C ALA A 94 -0.53 25.48 -11.36
N LYS A 95 -0.37 24.62 -12.37
CA LYS A 95 -1.41 24.30 -13.37
C LYS A 95 -2.73 23.83 -12.74
N TYR A 96 -2.64 22.91 -11.78
CA TYR A 96 -3.82 22.37 -11.10
C TYR A 96 -4.27 23.19 -9.89
N LYS A 97 -3.58 24.28 -9.56
CA LYS A 97 -3.83 25.14 -8.39
C LYS A 97 -3.89 24.30 -7.11
N LEU A 98 -2.83 23.49 -6.89
CA LEU A 98 -2.72 22.64 -5.70
C LEU A 98 -2.18 23.47 -4.53
N ASP A 99 -2.71 23.23 -3.34
CA ASP A 99 -2.18 23.80 -2.12
C ASP A 99 -0.79 23.22 -1.82
N TYR A 100 -0.65 21.89 -2.01
CA TYR A 100 0.61 21.19 -1.83
C TYR A 100 0.73 19.93 -2.72
N VAL A 101 1.95 19.39 -2.83
CA VAL A 101 2.23 18.06 -3.39
C VAL A 101 2.90 17.21 -2.32
N ASP A 102 2.44 15.95 -2.17
CA ASP A 102 3.00 14.94 -1.24
C ASP A 102 3.56 13.77 -2.07
N LEU A 103 4.89 13.69 -2.14
CA LEU A 103 5.60 12.60 -2.78
C LEU A 103 6.10 11.61 -1.72
N ARG A 104 5.90 10.33 -1.97
CA ARG A 104 6.30 9.24 -1.07
C ARG A 104 7.32 8.37 -1.76
N LEU A 105 8.57 8.71 -1.58
CA LEU A 105 9.71 8.08 -2.23
C LEU A 105 10.38 7.07 -1.29
N LYS A 106 11.10 6.13 -1.88
CA LYS A 106 11.96 5.18 -1.18
C LYS A 106 13.42 5.38 -1.59
N ASP A 107 13.73 5.14 -2.83
CA ASP A 107 15.10 5.13 -3.34
C ASP A 107 15.58 6.52 -3.79
N GLN A 108 14.66 7.37 -4.25
CA GLN A 108 14.96 8.72 -4.74
C GLN A 108 14.98 9.76 -3.60
N SER A 109 15.57 10.93 -3.89
CA SER A 109 15.62 12.08 -2.97
C SER A 109 15.54 13.38 -3.75
N ILE A 110 14.89 14.40 -3.17
CA ILE A 110 14.81 15.75 -3.73
C ILE A 110 15.40 16.70 -2.70
N ASN A 111 16.49 17.36 -3.07
CA ASN A 111 17.22 18.33 -2.24
C ASN A 111 17.10 19.74 -2.86
N SER A 112 15.87 20.22 -3.06
CA SER A 112 15.58 21.51 -3.66
C SER A 112 14.80 22.41 -2.71
N PRO A 113 14.93 23.74 -2.81
CA PRO A 113 14.15 24.68 -2.00
C PRO A 113 12.64 24.44 -2.14
N GLY A 114 11.89 24.67 -1.06
CA GLY A 114 10.44 24.52 -1.02
C GLY A 114 9.94 23.11 -0.74
N TRP A 115 10.82 22.10 -0.64
CA TRP A 115 10.52 20.75 -0.22
C TRP A 115 10.84 20.56 1.25
N SER A 116 9.92 19.97 2.00
CA SER A 116 10.15 19.49 3.36
C SER A 116 10.15 17.97 3.40
N LEU A 117 11.09 17.40 4.17
CA LEU A 117 11.33 15.95 4.24
C LEU A 117 10.89 15.40 5.58
N ASN A 118 10.14 14.28 5.56
CA ASN A 118 9.72 13.51 6.71
C ASN A 118 10.24 12.06 6.61
N LEU A 119 10.97 11.61 7.65
CA LEU A 119 11.64 10.30 7.73
C LEU A 119 11.05 9.37 8.81
N HIS A 120 9.80 9.55 9.22
CA HIS A 120 9.21 8.77 10.30
C HIS A 120 8.72 7.37 9.91
N ASN A 121 8.76 7.02 8.63
CA ASN A 121 8.21 5.77 8.12
C ASN A 121 9.28 4.90 7.46
N HIS A 122 9.14 3.59 7.60
CA HIS A 122 9.93 2.59 6.88
C HIS A 122 8.99 1.61 6.18
N THR A 123 9.36 1.09 5.02
CA THR A 123 8.84 -0.17 4.55
C THR A 123 9.70 -1.32 5.04
N PHE A 124 9.22 -2.55 4.90
CA PHE A 124 9.93 -3.74 5.37
C PHE A 124 9.99 -4.75 4.25
N VAL A 125 11.18 -5.09 3.81
CA VAL A 125 11.40 -6.03 2.72
C VAL A 125 12.01 -7.32 3.26
N LEU A 126 11.33 -8.43 3.02
CA LEU A 126 11.79 -9.77 3.34
C LEU A 126 12.35 -10.41 2.06
N PRO A 127 13.63 -10.81 2.02
CA PRO A 127 14.17 -11.56 0.89
C PRO A 127 13.53 -12.94 0.81
N LEU A 128 13.21 -13.37 -0.40
CA LEU A 128 12.66 -14.69 -0.70
C LEU A 128 13.67 -15.51 -1.51
N CYS A 129 13.67 -16.82 -1.32
CA CYS A 129 14.38 -17.78 -2.13
C CYS A 129 13.56 -19.07 -2.21
N GLU A 130 13.93 -20.00 -3.09
CA GLU A 130 13.19 -21.26 -3.31
C GLU A 130 13.10 -22.15 -2.07
N ASP A 131 14.03 -22.03 -1.13
CA ASP A 131 14.09 -22.80 0.11
C ASP A 131 13.21 -22.14 1.20
N GLU A 132 12.00 -22.68 1.40
CA GLU A 132 11.05 -22.22 2.43
C GLU A 132 11.69 -22.24 3.83
N ASP A 133 12.48 -23.26 4.19
CA ASP A 133 13.10 -23.38 5.51
C ASP A 133 14.17 -22.30 5.74
N LYS A 134 14.93 -21.98 4.71
CA LYS A 134 15.90 -20.89 4.76
C LYS A 134 15.21 -19.53 4.97
N VAL A 135 14.11 -19.25 4.27
CA VAL A 135 13.35 -18.01 4.48
C VAL A 135 12.73 -18.00 5.88
N LEU A 136 12.14 -19.10 6.33
CA LEU A 136 11.57 -19.18 7.69
C LEU A 136 12.64 -18.97 8.77
N SER A 137 13.88 -19.42 8.53
CA SER A 137 14.99 -19.26 9.47
C SER A 137 15.39 -17.80 9.71
N LEU A 138 15.09 -16.88 8.79
CA LEU A 138 15.29 -15.42 8.98
C LEU A 138 14.44 -14.88 10.11
N SER A 139 13.29 -15.48 10.38
CA SER A 139 12.41 -15.06 11.48
C SER A 139 12.95 -15.50 12.84
N ASN A 140 12.52 -14.83 13.90
CA ASN A 140 12.89 -15.23 15.26
C ASN A 140 12.28 -16.59 15.67
N ALA A 141 12.81 -17.19 16.73
CA ALA A 141 12.38 -18.51 17.20
C ALA A 141 10.88 -18.56 17.56
N SER A 142 10.34 -17.46 18.11
CA SER A 142 8.92 -17.38 18.47
C SER A 142 8.01 -17.50 17.24
N ASN A 143 8.29 -16.73 16.17
CA ASN A 143 7.51 -16.79 14.93
C ASN A 143 7.60 -18.19 14.29
N ARG A 144 8.79 -18.79 14.23
CA ARG A 144 8.97 -20.17 13.73
C ARG A 144 8.11 -21.18 14.50
N ASN A 145 8.13 -21.07 15.83
CA ASN A 145 7.33 -21.96 16.70
C ASN A 145 5.83 -21.72 16.54
N HIS A 146 5.39 -20.46 16.39
CA HIS A 146 3.99 -20.13 16.14
C HIS A 146 3.50 -20.73 14.81
N VAL A 147 4.27 -20.56 13.74
CA VAL A 147 3.97 -21.14 12.42
C VAL A 147 3.84 -22.66 12.54
N ARG A 148 4.86 -23.36 13.10
CA ARG A 148 4.84 -24.82 13.28
C ARG A 148 3.63 -25.29 14.10
N LYS A 149 3.28 -24.53 15.16
CA LYS A 149 2.13 -24.86 16.02
C LYS A 149 0.80 -24.75 15.27
N VAL A 150 0.62 -23.74 14.40
CA VAL A 150 -0.57 -23.61 13.58
C VAL A 150 -0.75 -24.83 12.67
N TYR A 151 0.31 -25.23 11.94
CA TYR A 151 0.24 -26.42 11.07
C TYR A 151 0.03 -27.71 11.85
N LYS A 152 0.74 -27.91 12.96
CA LYS A 152 0.58 -29.10 13.80
C LYS A 152 -0.85 -29.30 14.29
N ASN A 153 -1.54 -28.20 14.63
CA ASN A 153 -2.91 -28.28 15.14
C ASN A 153 -3.98 -28.15 14.05
N ASN A 154 -3.56 -27.93 12.80
CA ASN A 154 -4.46 -27.77 11.65
C ASN A 154 -5.62 -26.77 11.90
N TRP A 155 -5.27 -25.63 12.53
CA TRP A 155 -6.30 -24.65 12.89
C TRP A 155 -6.88 -23.89 11.71
N PHE A 156 -6.08 -23.68 10.65
CA PHE A 156 -6.44 -22.86 9.51
C PHE A 156 -6.09 -23.53 8.19
N SER A 157 -6.86 -23.19 7.17
CA SER A 157 -6.53 -23.40 5.77
C SER A 157 -6.48 -22.08 5.01
N VAL A 158 -5.79 -22.07 3.87
CA VAL A 158 -5.68 -20.90 3.01
C VAL A 158 -6.40 -21.14 1.69
N SER A 159 -7.04 -20.10 1.17
CA SER A 159 -7.66 -20.11 -0.16
C SER A 159 -7.24 -18.85 -0.92
N PHE A 160 -6.99 -19.01 -2.22
CA PHE A 160 -6.76 -17.89 -3.16
C PHE A 160 -7.96 -17.65 -4.08
N ASP A 161 -9.11 -18.23 -3.75
CA ASP A 161 -10.33 -18.09 -4.53
C ASP A 161 -11.01 -16.73 -4.25
N GLN A 162 -11.24 -15.97 -5.30
CA GLN A 162 -11.89 -14.64 -5.22
C GLN A 162 -13.35 -14.70 -4.73
N LYS A 163 -14.00 -15.88 -4.71
CA LYS A 163 -15.35 -16.05 -4.13
C LYS A 163 -15.43 -15.60 -2.67
N HIS A 164 -14.30 -15.62 -1.94
CA HIS A 164 -14.23 -15.19 -0.54
C HIS A 164 -14.09 -13.68 -0.34
N ILE A 165 -14.12 -12.87 -1.40
CA ILE A 165 -13.87 -11.42 -1.31
C ILE A 165 -14.86 -10.69 -0.39
N GLU A 166 -16.12 -11.11 -0.37
CA GLU A 166 -17.15 -10.51 0.47
C GLU A 166 -16.94 -10.81 1.95
N ASP A 167 -16.54 -12.03 2.27
CA ASP A 167 -16.25 -12.43 3.65
C ASP A 167 -14.94 -11.80 4.14
N PHE A 168 -13.91 -11.75 3.29
CA PHE A 168 -12.70 -10.99 3.57
C PHE A 168 -13.03 -9.50 3.84
N HIS A 169 -13.87 -8.88 3.02
CA HIS A 169 -14.24 -7.48 3.20
C HIS A 169 -14.96 -7.23 4.54
N LYS A 170 -15.82 -8.16 5.00
CA LYS A 170 -16.44 -8.08 6.34
C LYS A 170 -15.40 -8.07 7.46
N VAL A 171 -14.39 -8.96 7.37
CA VAL A 171 -13.26 -8.99 8.30
C VAL A 171 -12.48 -7.68 8.25
N TYR A 172 -12.21 -7.18 7.04
CA TYR A 172 -11.48 -5.94 6.81
C TYR A 172 -12.20 -4.72 7.42
N VAL A 173 -13.49 -4.53 7.15
CA VAL A 173 -14.31 -3.45 7.72
C VAL A 173 -14.30 -3.48 9.24
N ARG A 174 -14.50 -4.68 9.83
CA ARG A 174 -14.45 -4.86 11.29
C ARG A 174 -13.09 -4.45 11.85
N ARG A 175 -12.01 -4.87 11.19
CA ARG A 175 -10.64 -4.53 11.62
C ARG A 175 -10.35 -3.03 11.50
N MET A 176 -10.72 -2.39 10.39
CA MET A 176 -10.54 -0.94 10.21
C MET A 176 -11.28 -0.14 11.27
N LYS A 177 -12.51 -0.54 11.60
CA LYS A 177 -13.28 0.07 12.70
C LYS A 177 -12.55 -0.04 14.04
N GLN A 178 -12.00 -1.21 14.40
CA GLN A 178 -11.20 -1.39 15.61
C GLN A 178 -9.97 -0.50 15.65
N LEU A 179 -9.38 -0.21 14.50
CA LEU A 179 -8.24 0.69 14.35
C LEU A 179 -8.63 2.18 14.35
N GLY A 180 -9.93 2.50 14.32
CA GLY A 180 -10.42 3.88 14.27
C GLY A 180 -10.27 4.53 12.89
N SER A 181 -10.29 3.73 11.83
CA SER A 181 -10.16 4.19 10.45
C SER A 181 -11.37 3.79 9.60
N PRO A 182 -11.85 4.64 8.68
CA PRO A 182 -12.78 4.21 7.65
C PRO A 182 -12.18 3.11 6.79
N ALA A 183 -13.02 2.16 6.37
CA ALA A 183 -12.64 1.12 5.44
C ALA A 183 -12.95 1.55 3.99
N GLN A 184 -12.15 1.05 3.05
CA GLN A 184 -12.46 1.15 1.63
C GLN A 184 -13.70 0.31 1.30
N ASP A 185 -14.48 0.77 0.31
CA ASP A 185 -15.61 0.02 -0.22
C ASP A 185 -15.15 -1.30 -0.85
N ILE A 186 -16.01 -2.31 -0.85
CA ILE A 186 -15.69 -3.61 -1.47
C ILE A 186 -15.33 -3.48 -2.96
N ARG A 187 -15.90 -2.49 -3.67
CA ARG A 187 -15.59 -2.23 -5.08
C ARG A 187 -14.11 -1.89 -5.29
N PHE A 188 -13.49 -1.21 -4.32
CA PHE A 188 -12.05 -0.95 -4.37
C PHE A 188 -11.25 -2.25 -4.51
N PHE A 189 -11.57 -3.27 -3.73
CA PHE A 189 -10.92 -4.59 -3.82
C PHE A 189 -11.30 -5.31 -5.11
N LYS A 190 -12.57 -5.26 -5.53
CA LYS A 190 -13.04 -5.88 -6.79
C LYS A 190 -12.34 -5.27 -8.02
N TYR A 191 -12.07 -3.98 -8.03
CA TYR A 191 -11.35 -3.31 -9.12
C TYR A 191 -9.89 -3.76 -9.26
N PHE A 192 -9.23 -4.20 -8.19
CA PHE A 192 -7.91 -4.83 -8.34
C PHE A 192 -7.99 -6.09 -9.20
N PHE A 193 -8.98 -6.92 -9.00
CA PHE A 193 -9.14 -8.15 -9.80
C PHE A 193 -9.65 -7.88 -11.21
N GLU A 194 -10.40 -6.81 -11.40
CA GLU A 194 -10.89 -6.39 -12.71
C GLU A 194 -9.77 -5.80 -13.58
N TYR A 195 -8.96 -4.89 -13.03
CA TYR A 195 -7.94 -4.17 -13.79
C TYR A 195 -6.55 -4.79 -13.74
N LEU A 196 -6.27 -5.63 -12.74
CA LEU A 196 -4.98 -6.30 -12.53
C LEU A 196 -5.18 -7.83 -12.33
N PRO A 197 -5.91 -8.53 -13.19
CA PRO A 197 -6.31 -9.93 -12.95
C PRO A 197 -5.12 -10.88 -12.79
N GLU A 198 -4.00 -10.63 -13.46
CA GLU A 198 -2.78 -11.45 -13.38
C GLU A 198 -1.88 -11.07 -12.19
N HIS A 199 -2.12 -9.92 -11.56
CA HIS A 199 -1.23 -9.35 -10.55
C HIS A 199 -1.87 -9.21 -9.18
N ALA A 200 -3.20 -9.23 -9.09
CA ALA A 200 -3.92 -9.15 -7.83
C ALA A 200 -4.33 -10.54 -7.33
N HIS A 201 -3.98 -10.86 -6.08
CA HIS A 201 -4.28 -12.15 -5.48
C HIS A 201 -4.92 -11.96 -4.13
N LEU A 202 -6.04 -12.65 -3.89
CA LEU A 202 -6.73 -12.65 -2.60
C LEU A 202 -6.30 -13.88 -1.80
N LEU A 203 -5.47 -13.70 -0.80
CA LEU A 203 -5.20 -14.72 0.21
C LEU A 203 -6.26 -14.59 1.30
N THR A 204 -7.07 -15.63 1.52
CA THR A 204 -8.01 -15.71 2.63
C THR A 204 -7.67 -16.88 3.53
N VAL A 205 -7.85 -16.70 4.84
CA VAL A 205 -7.65 -17.74 5.84
C VAL A 205 -8.98 -18.14 6.42
N LEU A 206 -9.25 -19.45 6.37
CA LEU A 206 -10.44 -20.07 6.91
C LEU A 206 -10.09 -20.79 8.23
N ASP A 207 -10.91 -20.63 9.24
CA ASP A 207 -10.85 -21.43 10.46
C ASP A 207 -11.41 -22.82 10.17
N ASN A 208 -10.61 -23.86 10.34
CA ASN A 208 -10.98 -25.23 9.95
C ASN A 208 -12.13 -25.82 10.79
N GLU A 209 -12.37 -25.26 11.97
CA GLU A 209 -13.48 -25.70 12.84
C GLU A 209 -14.83 -25.16 12.36
N SER A 210 -14.88 -23.86 12.00
CA SER A 210 -16.13 -23.17 11.63
C SER A 210 -16.34 -23.03 10.13
N GLY A 211 -15.30 -23.23 9.31
CA GLY A 211 -15.29 -22.96 7.87
C GLY A 211 -15.38 -21.47 7.50
N LYS A 212 -15.31 -20.57 8.47
CA LYS A 212 -15.45 -19.11 8.24
C LYS A 212 -14.13 -18.46 7.87
N VAL A 213 -14.21 -17.44 7.04
CA VAL A 213 -13.06 -16.54 6.78
C VAL A 213 -12.77 -15.70 8.02
N VAL A 214 -11.56 -15.83 8.55
CA VAL A 214 -11.12 -15.18 9.79
C VAL A 214 -9.99 -14.15 9.56
N GLY A 215 -9.40 -14.17 8.39
CA GLY A 215 -8.36 -13.22 7.97
C GLY A 215 -8.12 -13.27 6.48
N GLY A 216 -7.31 -12.35 5.99
CA GLY A 216 -6.89 -12.34 4.59
C GLY A 216 -6.03 -11.15 4.22
N MET A 217 -5.47 -11.21 3.04
CA MET A 217 -4.58 -10.23 2.45
C MET A 217 -4.89 -10.05 0.96
N LEU A 218 -4.91 -8.80 0.50
CA LEU A 218 -4.71 -8.51 -0.92
C LEU A 218 -3.20 -8.46 -1.16
N LEU A 219 -2.71 -9.27 -2.07
CA LEU A 219 -1.32 -9.33 -2.51
C LEU A 219 -1.23 -8.83 -3.95
N LEU A 220 -0.17 -8.08 -4.26
CA LEU A 220 0.09 -7.59 -5.62
C LEU A 220 1.47 -8.06 -6.08
N THR A 221 1.52 -8.77 -7.19
CA THR A 221 2.79 -9.13 -7.86
C THR A 221 3.25 -8.00 -8.76
N SER A 222 4.54 -7.73 -8.76
CA SER A 222 5.17 -6.76 -9.66
C SER A 222 6.34 -7.46 -10.36
N PRO A 223 6.11 -8.01 -11.56
CA PRO A 223 7.10 -8.87 -12.23
C PRO A 223 8.37 -8.12 -12.61
N GLY A 224 8.28 -6.83 -12.97
CA GLY A 224 9.43 -6.04 -13.40
C GLY A 224 10.54 -5.93 -12.34
N ASN A 225 10.21 -6.01 -11.06
CA ASN A 225 11.15 -6.00 -9.95
C ASN A 225 11.09 -7.28 -9.08
N ALA A 226 10.43 -8.33 -9.57
CA ALA A 226 10.27 -9.64 -8.90
C ALA A 226 9.79 -9.52 -7.43
N LYS A 227 8.88 -8.57 -7.17
CA LYS A 227 8.43 -8.22 -5.81
C LYS A 227 6.96 -8.56 -5.60
N LEU A 228 6.65 -9.10 -4.42
CA LEU A 228 5.31 -9.21 -3.87
C LEU A 228 5.05 -8.06 -2.91
N TYR A 229 3.97 -7.35 -3.11
CA TYR A 229 3.51 -6.32 -2.17
C TYR A 229 2.31 -6.81 -1.36
N TYR A 230 2.29 -6.46 -0.08
CA TYR A 230 1.18 -6.66 0.83
C TYR A 230 0.59 -5.31 1.23
N PRO A 231 -0.27 -4.69 0.38
CA PRO A 231 -0.84 -3.37 0.68
C PRO A 231 -2.01 -3.40 1.67
N TYR A 232 -2.83 -4.45 1.66
CA TYR A 232 -4.04 -4.52 2.48
C TYR A 232 -4.20 -5.89 3.11
N GLY A 233 -4.56 -5.93 4.40
CA GLY A 233 -4.92 -7.14 5.08
C GLY A 233 -5.61 -6.88 6.41
N ALA A 234 -6.32 -7.89 6.87
CA ALA A 234 -7.02 -7.86 8.13
C ALA A 234 -7.17 -9.27 8.71
N ASN A 235 -7.25 -9.33 10.03
CA ASN A 235 -7.53 -10.55 10.77
C ASN A 235 -8.45 -10.26 11.95
N LEU A 236 -9.22 -11.23 12.34
CA LEU A 236 -10.04 -11.18 13.54
C LEU A 236 -9.16 -11.39 14.79
N SER A 237 -9.20 -10.44 15.72
CA SER A 237 -8.34 -10.43 16.92
C SER A 237 -8.62 -11.60 17.87
N GLU A 238 -9.81 -12.16 17.86
CA GLU A 238 -10.19 -13.34 18.66
C GLU A 238 -9.39 -14.61 18.30
N TYR A 239 -8.73 -14.62 17.13
CA TYR A 239 -7.86 -15.72 16.69
C TYR A 239 -6.36 -15.46 16.93
N ASN A 240 -6.00 -14.37 17.63
CA ASN A 240 -4.59 -14.07 17.94
C ASN A 240 -3.95 -15.15 18.81
N ASN A 241 -4.70 -15.80 19.70
CA ASN A 241 -4.23 -16.93 20.52
C ASN A 241 -3.92 -18.20 19.70
N LYS A 242 -4.51 -18.32 18.50
CA LYS A 242 -4.20 -19.35 17.49
C LYS A 242 -3.12 -18.88 16.50
N TYR A 243 -2.43 -17.75 16.72
CA TYR A 243 -1.36 -17.20 15.90
C TYR A 243 -1.75 -16.92 14.43
N LEU A 244 -2.99 -16.49 14.20
CA LEU A 244 -3.53 -16.24 12.86
C LEU A 244 -2.63 -15.31 12.02
N ASN A 245 -2.13 -14.23 12.62
CA ASN A 245 -1.28 -13.28 11.90
C ASN A 245 0.04 -13.90 11.45
N ASN A 246 0.64 -14.79 12.27
CA ASN A 246 1.84 -15.54 11.87
C ASN A 246 1.56 -16.48 10.69
N PHE A 247 0.42 -17.14 10.69
CA PHE A 247 0.01 -18.02 9.59
C PHE A 247 -0.18 -17.22 8.29
N MET A 248 -0.89 -16.09 8.36
CA MET A 248 -1.12 -15.21 7.19
C MET A 248 0.20 -14.73 6.58
N TYR A 249 1.14 -14.26 7.41
CA TYR A 249 2.46 -13.79 6.93
C TYR A 249 3.22 -14.94 6.26
N TRP A 250 3.20 -16.12 6.89
CA TRP A 250 3.90 -17.28 6.34
C TRP A 250 3.30 -17.77 5.02
N GLU A 251 1.98 -17.80 4.90
CA GLU A 251 1.32 -18.15 3.64
C GLU A 251 1.58 -17.11 2.52
N ALA A 252 1.71 -15.82 2.85
CA ALA A 252 2.14 -14.82 1.89
C ALA A 252 3.59 -15.03 1.44
N VAL A 253 4.50 -15.42 2.34
CA VAL A 253 5.88 -15.82 2.01
C VAL A 253 5.88 -17.01 1.05
N ARG A 254 5.16 -18.08 1.39
CA ARG A 254 5.05 -19.27 0.55
C ARG A 254 4.47 -18.99 -0.82
N PHE A 255 3.45 -18.11 -0.88
CA PHE A 255 2.91 -17.64 -2.15
C PHE A 255 3.99 -16.95 -3.00
N GLY A 256 4.76 -16.04 -2.40
CA GLY A 256 5.85 -15.36 -3.10
C GLY A 256 6.90 -16.32 -3.65
N ILE A 257 7.33 -17.28 -2.83
CA ILE A 257 8.32 -18.32 -3.23
C ILE A 257 7.79 -19.15 -4.40
N ARG A 258 6.56 -19.67 -4.31
CA ARG A 258 5.94 -20.51 -5.36
C ARG A 258 5.74 -19.78 -6.69
N ASN A 259 5.65 -18.45 -6.66
CA ASN A 259 5.55 -17.62 -7.85
C ASN A 259 6.89 -17.06 -8.32
N GLY A 260 8.02 -17.56 -7.80
CA GLY A 260 9.38 -17.18 -8.23
C GLY A 260 9.75 -15.72 -7.87
N LEU A 261 9.08 -15.11 -6.90
CA LEU A 261 9.35 -13.74 -6.48
C LEU A 261 10.55 -13.72 -5.52
N GLN A 262 11.34 -12.65 -5.59
CA GLN A 262 12.58 -12.51 -4.85
C GLN A 262 12.43 -11.72 -3.54
N GLN A 263 11.35 -10.96 -3.42
CA GLN A 263 11.12 -10.08 -2.28
C GLN A 263 9.64 -10.03 -1.90
N LEU A 264 9.35 -9.95 -0.59
CA LEU A 264 8.04 -9.60 -0.07
C LEU A 264 8.12 -8.26 0.69
N ASP A 265 7.40 -7.26 0.20
CA ASP A 265 7.22 -5.98 0.88
C ASP A 265 6.03 -6.05 1.84
N LEU A 266 6.33 -6.02 3.13
CA LEU A 266 5.35 -6.09 4.22
C LEU A 266 4.66 -4.74 4.49
N GLY A 267 4.96 -3.73 3.68
CA GLY A 267 4.38 -2.40 3.76
C GLY A 267 4.94 -1.53 4.88
N ARG A 268 4.35 -0.35 5.01
CA ARG A 268 4.81 0.72 5.89
C ARG A 268 4.62 0.41 7.37
N SER A 269 5.58 0.86 8.18
CA SER A 269 5.42 1.02 9.63
C SER A 269 6.14 2.28 10.10
N GLN A 270 5.59 2.91 11.12
CA GLN A 270 6.22 4.03 11.78
C GLN A 270 7.36 3.53 12.67
N THR A 271 8.49 4.24 12.67
CA THR A 271 9.66 3.94 13.50
C THR A 271 9.26 3.71 14.96
N GLY A 272 9.74 2.61 15.53
CA GLY A 272 9.52 2.26 16.95
C GLY A 272 8.12 1.70 17.27
N SER A 273 7.18 1.64 16.32
CA SER A 273 5.84 1.09 16.56
C SER A 273 5.86 -0.43 16.78
N GLY A 274 4.77 -0.98 17.33
CA GLY A 274 4.62 -2.42 17.51
C GLY A 274 4.68 -3.19 16.18
N THR A 275 4.11 -2.64 15.10
CA THR A 275 4.18 -3.23 13.75
C THR A 275 5.59 -3.17 13.17
N TYR A 276 6.37 -2.14 13.48
CA TYR A 276 7.78 -2.04 13.13
C TYR A 276 8.56 -3.22 13.72
N LYS A 277 8.47 -3.41 15.05
CA LYS A 277 9.14 -4.51 15.77
C LYS A 277 8.69 -5.88 15.27
N TYR A 278 7.39 -6.05 15.02
CA TYR A 278 6.83 -7.30 14.54
C TYR A 278 7.41 -7.71 13.17
N LYS A 279 7.54 -6.75 12.23
CA LYS A 279 8.13 -7.02 10.90
C LYS A 279 9.62 -7.36 10.99
N GLN A 280 10.37 -6.69 11.88
CA GLN A 280 11.76 -7.07 12.15
C GLN A 280 11.88 -8.51 12.68
N GLN A 281 10.95 -8.97 13.50
CA GLN A 281 10.94 -10.35 14.01
C GLN A 281 10.76 -11.40 12.90
N TRP A 282 10.28 -11.01 11.73
CA TRP A 282 10.22 -11.85 10.54
C TRP A 282 11.53 -11.88 9.74
N GLY A 283 12.53 -11.12 10.14
CA GLY A 283 13.78 -10.97 9.41
C GLY A 283 13.71 -9.96 8.26
N ALA A 284 12.56 -9.28 8.12
CA ALA A 284 12.42 -8.24 7.11
C ALA A 284 13.28 -7.01 7.45
N GLN A 285 13.98 -6.50 6.44
CA GLN A 285 14.87 -5.34 6.59
C GLN A 285 14.07 -4.04 6.47
N PRO A 286 14.25 -3.10 7.40
CA PRO A 286 13.63 -1.77 7.29
C PRO A 286 14.33 -0.93 6.22
N GLU A 287 13.57 -0.40 5.28
CA GLU A 287 14.02 0.56 4.28
C GLU A 287 13.34 1.91 4.52
N GLN A 288 14.14 2.97 4.63
CA GLN A 288 13.67 4.31 4.95
C GLN A 288 12.74 4.85 3.85
N LEU A 289 11.56 5.33 4.22
CA LEU A 289 10.68 6.06 3.33
C LEU A 289 10.89 7.57 3.50
N LYS A 290 10.93 8.29 2.38
CA LYS A 290 11.14 9.73 2.29
C LYS A 290 9.83 10.38 1.84
N TYR A 291 9.11 10.96 2.77
CA TYR A 291 7.88 11.68 2.46
C TYR A 291 8.22 13.16 2.27
N LEU A 292 8.06 13.61 1.06
CA LEU A 292 8.47 14.94 0.61
C LEU A 292 7.24 15.80 0.32
N LEU A 293 7.11 16.88 1.04
CA LEU A 293 6.02 17.85 0.87
C LEU A 293 6.55 19.09 0.17
N TYR A 294 5.91 19.49 -0.93
CA TYR A 294 6.17 20.75 -1.64
C TYR A 294 4.96 21.68 -1.51
N ASP A 295 5.13 22.79 -0.80
CA ASP A 295 4.10 23.84 -0.67
C ASP A 295 4.47 25.15 -1.38
N GLY A 296 5.71 25.25 -1.90
CA GLY A 296 6.24 26.45 -2.55
C GLY A 296 6.81 27.47 -1.57
N GLY A 297 7.18 27.04 -0.33
CA GLY A 297 7.73 27.90 0.71
C GLY A 297 6.69 28.67 1.52
N GLY A 298 5.41 28.30 1.37
CA GLY A 298 4.30 28.80 2.19
C GLY A 298 4.26 28.11 3.55
N LYS A 299 3.81 28.80 4.59
CA LYS A 299 3.62 28.18 5.90
C LYS A 299 2.47 27.16 5.86
N ALA A 300 2.84 25.87 6.01
CA ALA A 300 1.97 24.80 6.47
C ALA A 300 0.69 24.50 5.65
N ALA A 301 0.84 24.15 4.40
CA ALA A 301 -0.23 23.49 3.64
C ALA A 301 0.02 21.98 3.58
N GLY A 302 0.20 21.29 4.68
CA GLY A 302 0.38 19.84 4.73
C GLY A 302 -0.92 19.08 5.03
N PRO A 303 -0.86 17.73 5.05
CA PRO A 303 -1.95 16.91 5.55
C PRO A 303 -2.21 17.23 7.03
N PRO A 304 -3.44 16.99 7.53
CA PRO A 304 -3.78 17.16 8.94
C PRO A 304 -2.79 16.40 9.83
N ASP A 305 -2.38 17.00 10.95
CA ASP A 305 -1.50 16.34 11.89
C ASP A 305 -2.19 15.18 12.64
N LYS A 306 -1.39 14.30 13.26
CA LYS A 306 -1.94 13.15 13.99
C LYS A 306 -2.75 13.54 15.22
N GLN A 307 -2.47 14.69 15.83
CA GLN A 307 -3.19 15.13 17.03
C GLN A 307 -4.61 15.57 16.66
N SER A 308 -4.77 16.30 15.54
CA SER A 308 -6.07 16.69 15.04
C SER A 308 -6.95 15.49 14.63
N LEU A 309 -6.33 14.39 14.22
CA LEU A 309 -7.03 13.16 13.86
C LEU A 309 -7.29 12.22 15.04
N SER A 310 -6.62 12.39 16.18
CA SER A 310 -6.75 11.47 17.33
C SER A 310 -8.18 11.40 17.88
N PHE A 311 -8.84 12.55 18.02
CA PHE A 311 -10.24 12.62 18.44
C PHE A 311 -11.17 11.90 17.45
N PHE A 312 -10.96 12.10 16.14
CA PHE A 312 -11.70 11.41 15.09
C PHE A 312 -11.52 9.88 15.17
N VAL A 313 -10.31 9.40 15.40
CA VAL A 313 -9.99 7.98 15.56
C VAL A 313 -10.77 7.36 16.73
N GLU A 314 -10.76 8.02 17.89
CA GLU A 314 -11.49 7.50 19.07
C GLU A 314 -13.02 7.54 18.87
N MET A 315 -13.55 8.62 18.31
CA MET A 315 -14.96 8.69 17.94
C MET A 315 -15.36 7.58 16.96
N TRP A 316 -14.51 7.31 15.97
CA TRP A 316 -14.81 6.30 14.95
C TRP A 316 -14.93 4.90 15.53
N LYS A 317 -14.10 4.55 16.53
CA LYS A 317 -14.14 3.25 17.21
C LYS A 317 -15.49 2.98 17.88
N VAL A 318 -16.10 4.00 18.48
CA VAL A 318 -17.36 3.87 19.23
C VAL A 318 -18.61 4.13 18.39
N THR A 319 -18.46 4.71 17.18
CA THR A 319 -19.59 4.98 16.29
C THR A 319 -20.26 3.68 15.82
N PRO A 320 -21.60 3.58 15.80
CA PRO A 320 -22.30 2.40 15.32
C PRO A 320 -21.90 1.95 13.90
N ALA A 321 -21.86 0.65 13.64
CA ALA A 321 -21.37 0.08 12.39
C ALA A 321 -22.11 0.61 11.15
N PHE A 322 -23.44 0.75 11.21
CA PHE A 322 -24.24 1.24 10.09
C PHE A 322 -23.87 2.66 9.65
N ILE A 323 -23.43 3.52 10.60
CA ILE A 323 -22.94 4.85 10.32
C ILE A 323 -21.55 4.77 9.69
N THR A 324 -20.63 4.02 10.32
CA THR A 324 -19.25 3.88 9.82
C THR A 324 -19.20 3.28 8.43
N ASP A 325 -20.10 2.36 8.11
CA ASP A 325 -20.15 1.71 6.80
C ASP A 325 -20.68 2.67 5.70
N THR A 326 -21.64 3.52 6.04
CA THR A 326 -22.23 4.46 5.07
C THR A 326 -21.37 5.71 4.88
N VAL A 327 -20.95 6.33 6.00
CA VAL A 327 -20.16 7.55 6.00
C VAL A 327 -18.71 7.27 5.62
N GLY A 328 -18.15 6.16 6.08
CA GLY A 328 -16.75 5.78 5.84
C GLY A 328 -16.41 5.68 4.37
N ARG A 329 -17.26 5.04 3.57
CA ARG A 329 -17.09 4.94 2.10
C ARG A 329 -16.96 6.29 1.40
N LYS A 330 -17.64 7.31 1.90
CA LYS A 330 -17.58 8.68 1.35
C LYS A 330 -16.40 9.47 1.89
N LEU A 331 -16.01 9.19 3.14
CA LEU A 331 -14.98 9.95 3.86
C LEU A 331 -13.56 9.50 3.48
N ILE A 332 -13.38 8.21 3.22
CA ILE A 332 -12.05 7.60 2.98
C ILE A 332 -11.25 8.33 1.88
N LYS A 333 -11.91 8.81 0.83
CA LYS A 333 -11.25 9.53 -0.26
C LYS A 333 -10.64 10.87 0.14
N TYR A 334 -11.05 11.46 1.26
CA TYR A 334 -10.51 12.72 1.78
C TYR A 334 -9.38 12.50 2.79
N LEU A 335 -9.12 11.28 3.19
CA LEU A 335 -8.00 10.99 4.09
C LEU A 335 -6.66 11.17 3.40
N LEU A 336 -6.55 10.93 2.09
CA LEU A 336 -5.32 11.05 1.28
C LEU A 336 -4.07 10.59 2.07
N PRO A 337 -4.08 9.36 2.61
CA PRO A 337 -3.05 8.87 3.52
C PRO A 337 -1.73 8.65 2.81
#